data_71338aad746fc1b3b91ec4714f150e2d
#
_entry.id   71338aad746fc1b3b91ec4714f150e2d
#
_cell.length_a   1.000
_cell.length_b   1.000
_cell.length_c   1.000
_cell.angle_alpha   90.00
_cell.angle_beta   90.00
_cell.angle_gamma   90.00
#
_symmetry.space_group_name_H-M   'P 1'
#
loop_
_entity.id
_entity.type
_entity.pdbx_description
1 polymer ?
#
loop_
_entity_poly.entity_id
_entity_poly.type
_entity_poly.pdbx_seq_one_letter_code
_entity_poly.pdbx_strand_id
1 'polypeptide(L)'
;METVHGPGCLGVTGYSPEEFHADPELWFRMVHPGDQPAVLDRANKLLSGRKVGPLEHRIIHKNGETRWVRNSAVPRHDGRGQFIGYEGLIQDFTDYKRLRDQFARAQRMEAIGQLAGGVAHDFRNQLSVIKGYGEMLLRRDLVKDEGRIKVEQILEAADHSTRITGQLLAFSRKQTLRPEVANVNSVTGDMMKSLARTLGEDIRLSIVPCGELWNIRVDTGQLQQALLNLVLNARDAMAQGGQLTIETENIVPDEDFVSRHVGASPGRHVVLTVSDTGCGMSHEMLDRLFEPFFTTKPVGEGTGLGLAMVHGFVAQSGGFIDVQSRPDKGTTFRLYFPAVQDAAESAQQPSQAPDLPHGSGTILVVEDEDAIRQILLETLGECGYTVLTAGNAQQAMTLIESAKEKIDLLITDVVMPGWSGPELARHFQASRPGAAVLLISGHTGKMLTGHGVVPADVNLLAKPFSAQALAETVRKILGQPKRP
;
A
#
# COMPACT_ATOMS: atom_id res chain seq x y z
N MET A 1 -50.70 24.65 -6.01
CA MET A 1 -50.94 23.28 -5.44
C MET A 1 -50.46 23.34 -4.02
N GLU A 2 -51.30 23.04 -3.08
CA GLU A 2 -50.93 23.07 -1.68
C GLU A 2 -50.26 21.75 -1.31
N THR A 3 -49.05 21.81 -0.76
CA THR A 3 -48.27 20.65 -0.29
C THR A 3 -48.26 20.68 1.23
N VAL A 4 -48.78 19.64 1.88
CA VAL A 4 -48.76 19.51 3.35
C VAL A 4 -47.63 18.61 3.75
N HIS A 5 -46.75 19.10 4.59
CA HIS A 5 -45.57 18.36 5.10
C HIS A 5 -45.82 17.93 6.55
N GLY A 6 -45.54 16.66 6.86
CA GLY A 6 -45.61 16.15 8.22
C GLY A 6 -44.37 16.51 9.07
N PRO A 7 -44.45 16.32 10.41
CA PRO A 7 -43.36 16.72 11.32
C PRO A 7 -42.03 16.05 11.07
N GLY A 8 -41.97 14.93 10.34
CA GLY A 8 -40.75 14.24 9.94
C GLY A 8 -39.91 15.01 8.92
N CYS A 9 -40.45 16.05 8.26
CA CYS A 9 -39.68 16.82 7.29
C CYS A 9 -38.46 17.52 7.92
N LEU A 10 -38.55 17.95 9.18
CA LEU A 10 -37.50 18.62 9.90
C LEU A 10 -36.22 17.75 9.97
N GLY A 11 -36.40 16.46 10.31
CA GLY A 11 -35.25 15.55 10.40
C GLY A 11 -34.56 15.26 9.08
N VAL A 12 -35.32 15.25 7.96
CA VAL A 12 -34.80 14.93 6.64
C VAL A 12 -34.23 16.16 5.92
N THR A 13 -34.91 17.30 6.01
CA THR A 13 -34.61 18.49 5.22
C THR A 13 -34.04 19.65 6.03
N GLY A 14 -34.21 19.63 7.37
CA GLY A 14 -33.89 20.75 8.26
C GLY A 14 -34.89 21.90 8.24
N TYR A 15 -36.00 21.78 7.46
CA TYR A 15 -37.07 22.76 7.40
C TYR A 15 -38.30 22.24 8.11
N SER A 16 -38.99 23.15 8.82
CA SER A 16 -40.23 22.81 9.55
C SER A 16 -41.42 22.76 8.59
N PRO A 17 -42.56 22.12 9.00
CA PRO A 17 -43.81 22.16 8.23
C PRO A 17 -44.30 23.58 7.94
N GLU A 18 -44.11 24.52 8.89
CA GLU A 18 -44.52 25.90 8.77
C GLU A 18 -43.73 26.64 7.69
N GLU A 19 -42.42 26.33 7.56
CA GLU A 19 -41.56 26.89 6.51
C GLU A 19 -41.98 26.41 5.11
N PHE A 20 -42.39 25.14 4.98
CA PHE A 20 -42.95 24.62 3.73
C PHE A 20 -44.30 25.22 3.41
N HIS A 21 -45.10 25.53 4.43
CA HIS A 21 -46.40 26.20 4.24
C HIS A 21 -46.20 27.65 3.81
N ALA A 22 -45.24 28.34 4.40
CA ALA A 22 -44.92 29.73 4.06
C ALA A 22 -44.33 29.90 2.64
N ASP A 23 -43.64 28.84 2.14
CA ASP A 23 -43.00 28.83 0.84
C ASP A 23 -43.29 27.53 0.07
N PRO A 24 -44.35 27.51 -0.75
CA PRO A 24 -44.81 26.32 -1.49
C PRO A 24 -43.81 25.81 -2.52
N GLU A 25 -42.76 26.58 -2.89
CA GLU A 25 -41.74 26.15 -3.83
C GLU A 25 -40.46 25.64 -3.15
N LEU A 26 -40.38 25.72 -1.84
CA LEU A 26 -39.22 25.30 -1.06
C LEU A 26 -38.83 23.84 -1.35
N TRP A 27 -39.82 22.94 -1.50
CA TRP A 27 -39.58 21.52 -1.82
C TRP A 27 -38.82 21.32 -3.11
N PHE A 28 -38.93 22.23 -4.08
CA PHE A 28 -38.25 22.15 -5.35
C PHE A 28 -36.87 22.85 -5.31
N ARG A 29 -36.80 24.00 -4.62
CA ARG A 29 -35.53 24.74 -4.49
C ARG A 29 -34.48 24.00 -3.69
N MET A 30 -34.89 23.17 -2.72
CA MET A 30 -33.93 22.33 -1.99
C MET A 30 -33.41 21.14 -2.80
N VAL A 31 -34.02 20.79 -3.95
CA VAL A 31 -33.49 19.76 -4.83
C VAL A 31 -32.17 20.21 -5.45
N HIS A 32 -31.15 19.34 -5.42
CA HIS A 32 -29.86 19.62 -6.05
C HIS A 32 -30.04 19.97 -7.53
N PRO A 33 -29.41 21.04 -8.04
CA PRO A 33 -29.65 21.55 -9.40
C PRO A 33 -29.56 20.49 -10.51
N GLY A 34 -28.60 19.57 -10.40
CA GLY A 34 -28.45 18.47 -11.37
C GLY A 34 -29.58 17.45 -11.38
N ASP A 35 -30.43 17.41 -10.33
CA ASP A 35 -31.50 16.42 -10.19
C ASP A 35 -32.90 17.05 -10.42
N GLN A 36 -32.98 18.38 -10.49
CA GLN A 36 -34.25 19.13 -10.68
C GLN A 36 -35.05 18.70 -11.93
N PRO A 37 -34.44 18.45 -13.11
CA PRO A 37 -35.21 18.03 -14.28
C PRO A 37 -35.93 16.70 -14.09
N ALA A 38 -35.27 15.73 -13.44
CA ALA A 38 -35.84 14.41 -13.18
C ALA A 38 -36.97 14.45 -12.13
N VAL A 39 -36.81 15.29 -11.10
CA VAL A 39 -37.83 15.52 -10.07
C VAL A 39 -39.06 16.19 -10.67
N LEU A 40 -38.87 17.19 -11.54
CA LEU A 40 -39.96 17.92 -12.19
C LEU A 40 -40.74 17.00 -13.17
N ASP A 41 -40.06 16.23 -13.99
CA ASP A 41 -40.70 15.26 -14.91
C ASP A 41 -41.57 14.25 -14.10
N ARG A 42 -41.02 13.75 -12.99
CA ARG A 42 -41.77 12.84 -12.12
C ARG A 42 -42.99 13.52 -11.46
N ALA A 43 -42.85 14.73 -10.98
CA ALA A 43 -43.97 15.49 -10.39
C ALA A 43 -45.11 15.68 -11.43
N ASN A 44 -44.78 16.04 -12.66
CA ASN A 44 -45.74 16.17 -13.76
C ASN A 44 -46.47 14.86 -14.08
N LYS A 45 -45.77 13.73 -14.06
CA LYS A 45 -46.37 12.39 -14.23
C LYS A 45 -47.34 12.05 -13.09
N LEU A 46 -46.95 12.34 -11.86
CA LEU A 46 -47.84 12.15 -10.68
C LEU A 46 -49.12 13.01 -10.76
N LEU A 47 -48.97 14.28 -11.15
CA LEU A 47 -50.07 15.22 -11.30
C LEU A 47 -51.05 14.83 -12.40
N SER A 48 -50.56 14.09 -13.44
CA SER A 48 -51.43 13.50 -14.45
C SER A 48 -52.10 12.18 -14.00
N GLY A 49 -52.05 11.83 -12.70
CA GLY A 49 -52.63 10.62 -12.12
C GLY A 49 -51.89 9.33 -12.46
N ARG A 50 -50.68 9.40 -13.04
CA ARG A 50 -49.89 8.21 -13.40
C ARG A 50 -49.17 7.67 -12.19
N LYS A 51 -49.10 6.33 -12.07
CA LYS A 51 -48.23 5.67 -11.10
C LYS A 51 -46.78 5.83 -11.54
N VAL A 52 -45.93 6.26 -10.62
CA VAL A 52 -44.47 6.39 -10.84
C VAL A 52 -43.72 5.58 -9.78
N GLY A 53 -42.59 5.04 -10.15
CA GLY A 53 -41.72 4.35 -9.20
C GLY A 53 -41.05 5.30 -8.21
N PRO A 54 -40.38 4.80 -7.17
CA PRO A 54 -39.54 5.60 -6.29
C PRO A 54 -38.46 6.32 -7.08
N LEU A 55 -38.14 7.57 -6.67
CA LEU A 55 -37.03 8.35 -7.25
C LEU A 55 -36.01 8.63 -6.16
N GLU A 56 -34.75 8.28 -6.43
CA GLU A 56 -33.62 8.67 -5.62
C GLU A 56 -33.01 9.94 -6.21
N HIS A 57 -32.89 10.97 -5.39
CA HIS A 57 -32.29 12.24 -5.81
C HIS A 57 -31.63 12.94 -4.63
N ARG A 58 -30.82 13.94 -4.90
CA ARG A 58 -30.14 14.76 -3.89
C ARG A 58 -30.98 15.96 -3.51
N ILE A 59 -30.96 16.28 -2.23
CA ILE A 59 -31.47 17.54 -1.70
C ILE A 59 -30.35 18.30 -1.00
N ILE A 60 -30.49 19.60 -0.91
CA ILE A 60 -29.62 20.48 -0.11
C ILE A 60 -30.37 20.72 1.20
N HIS A 61 -29.88 20.13 2.29
CA HIS A 61 -30.40 20.34 3.62
C HIS A 61 -30.21 21.79 4.07
N LYS A 62 -31.01 22.29 4.98
CA LYS A 62 -30.97 23.69 5.47
C LYS A 62 -29.59 24.12 5.98
N ASN A 63 -28.78 23.21 6.50
CA ASN A 63 -27.39 23.46 6.92
C ASN A 63 -26.37 23.49 5.76
N GLY A 64 -26.81 23.31 4.50
CA GLY A 64 -25.96 23.29 3.31
C GLY A 64 -25.44 21.89 2.91
N GLU A 65 -25.66 20.85 3.71
CA GLU A 65 -25.23 19.49 3.35
C GLU A 65 -26.08 18.90 2.22
N THR A 66 -25.43 18.16 1.32
CA THR A 66 -26.12 17.34 0.33
C THR A 66 -26.56 16.01 0.93
N ARG A 67 -27.85 15.74 0.91
CA ARG A 67 -28.44 14.46 1.36
C ARG A 67 -29.08 13.70 0.22
N TRP A 68 -28.99 12.39 0.26
CA TRP A 68 -29.69 11.50 -0.65
C TRP A 68 -31.02 11.11 -0.08
N VAL A 69 -32.09 11.38 -0.81
CA VAL A 69 -33.45 11.01 -0.40
C VAL A 69 -34.09 10.11 -1.43
N ARG A 70 -34.87 9.14 -0.94
CA ARG A 70 -35.76 8.31 -1.75
C ARG A 70 -37.17 8.84 -1.57
N ASN A 71 -37.75 9.32 -2.64
CA ASN A 71 -39.11 9.82 -2.68
C ASN A 71 -40.03 8.76 -3.31
N SER A 72 -40.96 8.21 -2.54
CA SER A 72 -42.02 7.28 -2.97
C SER A 72 -43.36 8.00 -2.89
N ALA A 73 -44.04 8.13 -4.01
CA ALA A 73 -45.33 8.79 -4.04
C ALA A 73 -46.36 8.00 -4.85
N VAL A 74 -47.61 8.03 -4.41
CA VAL A 74 -48.73 7.37 -5.04
C VAL A 74 -49.88 8.35 -5.27
N PRO A 75 -50.55 8.31 -6.44
CA PRO A 75 -51.74 9.16 -6.67
C PRO A 75 -52.91 8.69 -5.81
N ARG A 76 -53.65 9.67 -5.28
CA ARG A 76 -54.92 9.45 -4.56
C ARG A 76 -56.09 9.83 -5.43
N HIS A 77 -57.15 9.02 -5.35
CA HIS A 77 -58.41 9.21 -6.08
C HIS A 77 -59.56 9.21 -5.08
N ASP A 78 -60.61 9.95 -5.42
CA ASP A 78 -61.84 9.92 -4.66
C ASP A 78 -62.65 8.62 -4.92
N GLY A 79 -63.81 8.47 -4.22
CA GLY A 79 -64.71 7.32 -4.41
C GLY A 79 -65.34 7.21 -5.80
N ARG A 80 -65.14 8.23 -6.69
CA ARG A 80 -65.61 8.28 -8.08
C ARG A 80 -64.46 8.06 -9.07
N GLY A 81 -63.23 7.79 -8.57
CA GLY A 81 -62.06 7.57 -9.39
C GLY A 81 -61.39 8.86 -9.92
N GLN A 82 -61.81 10.04 -9.45
CA GLN A 82 -61.14 11.31 -9.84
C GLN A 82 -59.88 11.53 -9.02
N PHE A 83 -58.79 11.98 -9.69
CA PHE A 83 -57.53 12.32 -9.03
C PHE A 83 -57.75 13.51 -8.09
N ILE A 84 -57.43 13.33 -6.80
CA ILE A 84 -57.57 14.35 -5.76
C ILE A 84 -56.23 14.82 -5.20
N GLY A 85 -55.14 14.14 -5.56
CA GLY A 85 -53.77 14.50 -5.10
C GLY A 85 -52.85 13.29 -5.07
N TYR A 86 -51.73 13.44 -4.41
CA TYR A 86 -50.82 12.34 -4.15
C TYR A 86 -50.38 12.34 -2.69
N GLU A 87 -49.98 11.20 -2.23
CA GLU A 87 -49.37 11.01 -0.92
C GLU A 87 -47.98 10.39 -1.10
N GLY A 88 -46.98 10.87 -0.37
CA GLY A 88 -45.62 10.43 -0.54
C GLY A 88 -44.84 10.33 0.75
N LEU A 89 -43.83 9.46 0.73
CA LEU A 89 -42.85 9.31 1.78
C LEU A 89 -41.50 9.69 1.23
N ILE A 90 -40.79 10.58 1.96
CA ILE A 90 -39.39 10.92 1.69
C ILE A 90 -38.55 10.30 2.80
N GLN A 91 -37.61 9.46 2.41
CA GLN A 91 -36.69 8.79 3.31
C GLN A 91 -35.26 9.27 3.04
N ASP A 92 -34.57 9.74 4.08
CA ASP A 92 -33.15 9.98 4.02
C ASP A 92 -32.42 8.61 4.05
N PHE A 93 -31.56 8.36 3.07
CA PHE A 93 -30.73 7.16 2.99
C PHE A 93 -29.26 7.49 2.71
N THR A 94 -28.86 8.72 3.07
CA THR A 94 -27.50 9.24 2.87
C THR A 94 -26.46 8.29 3.48
N ASP A 95 -26.65 7.89 4.73
CA ASP A 95 -25.71 7.01 5.42
C ASP A 95 -25.67 5.61 4.79
N TYR A 96 -26.82 5.07 4.39
CA TYR A 96 -26.88 3.79 3.69
C TYR A 96 -26.13 3.86 2.35
N LYS A 97 -26.30 4.95 1.59
CA LYS A 97 -25.60 5.17 0.33
C LYS A 97 -24.10 5.28 0.53
N ARG A 98 -23.67 6.09 1.50
CA ARG A 98 -22.25 6.23 1.88
C ARG A 98 -21.65 4.87 2.26
N LEU A 99 -22.29 4.12 3.13
CA LEU A 99 -21.84 2.80 3.57
C LEU A 99 -21.76 1.80 2.41
N ARG A 100 -22.78 1.76 1.56
CA ARG A 100 -22.82 0.90 0.37
C ARG A 100 -21.67 1.21 -0.60
N ASP A 101 -21.42 2.50 -0.85
CA ASP A 101 -20.37 2.92 -1.76
C ASP A 101 -18.97 2.64 -1.16
N GLN A 102 -18.81 2.81 0.16
CA GLN A 102 -17.61 2.39 0.89
C GLN A 102 -17.40 0.88 0.81
N PHE A 103 -18.44 0.08 1.01
CA PHE A 103 -18.38 -1.38 0.91
C PHE A 103 -18.03 -1.84 -0.51
N ALA A 104 -18.65 -1.25 -1.53
CA ALA A 104 -18.35 -1.56 -2.93
C ALA A 104 -16.90 -1.18 -3.30
N ARG A 105 -16.39 -0.06 -2.78
CA ARG A 105 -14.96 0.32 -2.93
C ARG A 105 -14.05 -0.69 -2.24
N ALA A 106 -14.38 -1.08 -1.00
CA ALA A 106 -13.61 -2.06 -0.24
C ALA A 106 -13.56 -3.44 -0.92
N GLN A 107 -14.69 -3.93 -1.47
CA GLN A 107 -14.74 -5.18 -2.22
C GLN A 107 -13.89 -5.14 -3.50
N ARG A 108 -13.98 -4.05 -4.27
CA ARG A 108 -13.15 -3.89 -5.47
C ARG A 108 -11.66 -3.89 -5.10
N MET A 109 -11.33 -3.21 -3.99
CA MET A 109 -9.98 -3.14 -3.46
C MET A 109 -9.45 -4.52 -3.08
N GLU A 110 -10.28 -5.32 -2.40
CA GLU A 110 -9.92 -6.69 -2.00
C GLU A 110 -9.70 -7.61 -3.21
N ALA A 111 -10.58 -7.56 -4.21
CA ALA A 111 -10.43 -8.34 -5.43
C ALA A 111 -9.16 -7.98 -6.21
N ILE A 112 -8.88 -6.68 -6.36
CA ILE A 112 -7.66 -6.19 -7.01
C ILE A 112 -6.43 -6.62 -6.20
N GLY A 113 -6.50 -6.53 -4.87
CA GLY A 113 -5.41 -6.94 -4.00
C GLY A 113 -5.07 -8.44 -4.12
N GLN A 114 -6.06 -9.32 -4.22
CA GLN A 114 -5.84 -10.77 -4.40
C GLN A 114 -5.20 -11.07 -5.75
N LEU A 115 -5.69 -10.48 -6.84
CA LEU A 115 -5.13 -10.64 -8.18
C LEU A 115 -3.71 -10.09 -8.27
N ALA A 116 -3.48 -8.88 -7.72
CA ALA A 116 -2.16 -8.26 -7.69
C ALA A 116 -1.13 -9.10 -6.94
N GLY A 117 -1.54 -9.78 -5.84
CA GLY A 117 -0.67 -10.63 -5.05
C GLY A 117 -0.12 -11.84 -5.82
N GLY A 118 -0.96 -12.54 -6.59
CA GLY A 118 -0.54 -13.68 -7.40
C GLY A 118 0.36 -13.27 -8.57
N VAL A 119 -0.09 -12.27 -9.32
CA VAL A 119 0.66 -11.76 -10.48
C VAL A 119 2.04 -11.20 -10.05
N ALA A 120 2.11 -10.47 -8.95
CA ALA A 120 3.37 -9.91 -8.48
C ALA A 120 4.37 -10.99 -7.97
N HIS A 121 3.88 -12.11 -7.45
CA HIS A 121 4.72 -13.25 -7.10
C HIS A 121 5.42 -13.81 -8.35
N ASP A 122 4.67 -14.05 -9.43
CA ASP A 122 5.21 -14.59 -10.67
C ASP A 122 6.22 -13.64 -11.33
N PHE A 123 5.92 -12.32 -11.33
CA PHE A 123 6.87 -11.32 -11.78
C PHE A 123 8.16 -11.30 -10.96
N ARG A 124 8.09 -11.45 -9.64
CA ARG A 124 9.30 -11.49 -8.79
C ARG A 124 10.18 -12.67 -9.10
N ASN A 125 9.61 -13.85 -9.37
CA ASN A 125 10.35 -15.02 -9.75
C ASN A 125 11.11 -14.76 -11.04
N GLN A 126 10.43 -14.26 -12.08
CA GLN A 126 11.07 -13.93 -13.35
C GLN A 126 12.19 -12.87 -13.20
N LEU A 127 11.97 -11.85 -12.42
CA LEU A 127 12.96 -10.81 -12.14
C LEU A 127 14.17 -11.36 -11.34
N SER A 128 13.95 -12.32 -10.44
CA SER A 128 15.03 -12.99 -9.72
C SER A 128 15.93 -13.78 -10.66
N VAL A 129 15.36 -14.45 -11.67
CA VAL A 129 16.09 -15.17 -12.70
C VAL A 129 16.91 -14.20 -13.56
N ILE A 130 16.30 -13.11 -14.04
CA ILE A 130 17.00 -12.09 -14.86
C ILE A 130 18.16 -11.49 -14.08
N LYS A 131 17.97 -11.12 -12.82
CA LYS A 131 19.03 -10.58 -11.96
C LYS A 131 20.12 -11.58 -11.70
N GLY A 132 19.77 -12.82 -11.34
CA GLY A 132 20.75 -13.87 -11.04
C GLY A 132 21.68 -14.14 -12.20
N TYR A 133 21.15 -14.32 -13.41
CA TYR A 133 21.97 -14.54 -14.59
C TYR A 133 22.75 -13.28 -15.02
N GLY A 134 22.15 -12.10 -14.92
CA GLY A 134 22.85 -10.85 -15.22
C GLY A 134 24.07 -10.61 -14.30
N GLU A 135 23.88 -10.77 -12.98
CA GLU A 135 24.95 -10.67 -11.99
C GLU A 135 26.04 -11.73 -12.24
N MET A 136 25.66 -12.95 -12.60
CA MET A 136 26.59 -14.04 -12.90
C MET A 136 27.43 -13.74 -14.14
N LEU A 137 26.82 -13.22 -15.23
CA LEU A 137 27.54 -12.82 -16.44
C LEU A 137 28.62 -11.75 -16.15
N LEU A 138 28.28 -10.77 -15.30
CA LEU A 138 29.20 -9.72 -14.90
C LEU A 138 30.33 -10.26 -13.99
N ARG A 139 30.00 -11.07 -13.01
CA ARG A 139 30.91 -11.58 -12.01
C ARG A 139 31.94 -12.56 -12.60
N ARG A 140 31.49 -13.43 -13.52
CA ARG A 140 32.36 -14.39 -14.21
C ARG A 140 33.12 -13.78 -15.39
N ASP A 141 33.02 -12.48 -15.60
CA ASP A 141 33.62 -11.76 -16.73
C ASP A 141 33.31 -12.41 -18.11
N LEU A 142 32.12 -12.98 -18.24
CA LEU A 142 31.66 -13.66 -19.46
C LEU A 142 31.28 -12.68 -20.58
N VAL A 143 31.07 -11.42 -20.23
CA VAL A 143 30.76 -10.32 -21.15
C VAL A 143 31.74 -9.17 -20.93
N LYS A 144 32.24 -8.58 -22.02
CA LYS A 144 33.21 -7.48 -22.01
C LYS A 144 32.65 -6.27 -22.75
N ASP A 145 33.28 -5.13 -22.53
CA ASP A 145 33.05 -3.89 -23.26
C ASP A 145 31.55 -3.53 -23.39
N GLU A 146 31.06 -3.40 -24.61
CA GLU A 146 29.66 -3.06 -24.88
C GLU A 146 28.65 -4.09 -24.30
N GLY A 147 29.02 -5.36 -24.27
CA GLY A 147 28.20 -6.42 -23.67
C GLY A 147 27.98 -6.20 -22.18
N ARG A 148 29.02 -5.77 -21.46
CA ARG A 148 28.94 -5.44 -20.03
C ARG A 148 27.95 -4.31 -19.77
N ILE A 149 28.03 -3.23 -20.55
CA ILE A 149 27.10 -2.09 -20.45
C ILE A 149 25.67 -2.53 -20.69
N LYS A 150 25.43 -3.42 -21.66
CA LYS A 150 24.07 -3.95 -21.94
C LYS A 150 23.54 -4.79 -20.80
N VAL A 151 24.32 -5.63 -20.15
CA VAL A 151 23.92 -6.41 -18.99
C VAL A 151 23.63 -5.51 -17.79
N GLU A 152 24.43 -4.47 -17.55
CA GLU A 152 24.17 -3.48 -16.50
C GLU A 152 22.84 -2.76 -16.72
N GLN A 153 22.51 -2.38 -17.97
CA GLN A 153 21.20 -1.80 -18.33
C GLN A 153 20.03 -2.77 -18.10
N ILE A 154 20.21 -4.06 -18.40
CA ILE A 154 19.20 -5.11 -18.12
C ILE A 154 18.96 -5.23 -16.62
N LEU A 155 20.02 -5.23 -15.81
CA LEU A 155 19.91 -5.30 -14.35
C LEU A 155 19.20 -4.07 -13.76
N GLU A 156 19.51 -2.88 -14.28
CA GLU A 156 18.84 -1.65 -13.88
C GLU A 156 17.33 -1.69 -14.22
N ALA A 157 16.97 -2.18 -15.41
CA ALA A 157 15.58 -2.37 -15.82
C ALA A 157 14.86 -3.41 -14.93
N ALA A 158 15.54 -4.50 -14.56
CA ALA A 158 15.01 -5.52 -13.66
C ALA A 158 14.79 -4.96 -12.25
N ASP A 159 15.70 -4.14 -11.73
CA ASP A 159 15.55 -3.45 -10.46
C ASP A 159 14.38 -2.46 -10.48
N HIS A 160 14.22 -1.72 -11.57
CA HIS A 160 13.08 -0.84 -11.77
C HIS A 160 11.74 -1.63 -11.73
N SER A 161 11.67 -2.74 -12.48
CA SER A 161 10.50 -3.62 -12.52
C SER A 161 10.20 -4.26 -11.16
N THR A 162 11.25 -4.60 -10.39
CA THR A 162 11.12 -5.10 -9.01
C THR A 162 10.48 -4.06 -8.10
N ARG A 163 10.85 -2.78 -8.23
CA ARG A 163 10.23 -1.68 -7.47
C ARG A 163 8.75 -1.54 -7.82
N ILE A 164 8.38 -1.56 -9.11
CA ILE A 164 6.98 -1.49 -9.56
C ILE A 164 6.17 -2.67 -9.02
N THR A 165 6.72 -3.88 -9.08
CA THR A 165 6.07 -5.09 -8.54
C THR A 165 5.89 -5.00 -7.04
N GLY A 166 6.87 -4.44 -6.32
CA GLY A 166 6.78 -4.14 -4.89
C GLY A 166 5.65 -3.15 -4.58
N GLN A 167 5.49 -2.12 -5.41
CA GLN A 167 4.39 -1.16 -5.31
C GLN A 167 3.02 -1.81 -5.51
N LEU A 168 2.92 -2.74 -6.45
CA LEU A 168 1.68 -3.49 -6.71
C LEU A 168 1.29 -4.39 -5.53
N LEU A 169 2.27 -4.99 -4.86
CA LEU A 169 2.06 -5.82 -3.66
C LEU A 169 1.73 -5.02 -2.40
N ALA A 170 2.31 -3.84 -2.24
CA ALA A 170 1.96 -2.94 -1.12
C ALA A 170 0.48 -2.54 -1.16
N PHE A 171 -0.10 -2.52 -2.36
CA PHE A 171 -1.53 -2.31 -2.58
C PHE A 171 -2.40 -3.53 -2.19
N SER A 172 -1.86 -4.75 -2.33
CA SER A 172 -2.52 -5.96 -1.85
C SER A 172 -2.46 -5.98 -0.31
N ARG A 173 -3.60 -5.95 0.40
CA ARG A 173 -3.75 -6.00 1.88
C ARG A 173 -2.94 -7.10 2.60
N LYS A 174 -2.10 -7.85 1.89
CA LYS A 174 -1.31 -8.98 2.40
C LYS A 174 0.11 -8.62 2.83
N GLN A 175 0.55 -7.35 2.69
CA GLN A 175 1.86 -6.99 3.21
C GLN A 175 1.76 -6.79 4.73
N THR A 176 2.28 -7.74 5.48
CA THR A 176 2.36 -7.64 6.95
C THR A 176 3.43 -6.60 7.30
N LEU A 177 3.02 -5.47 7.86
CA LEU A 177 3.94 -4.46 8.38
C LEU A 177 4.87 -5.08 9.42
N ARG A 178 6.11 -4.61 9.46
CA ARG A 178 7.06 -4.84 10.56
C ARG A 178 7.23 -3.54 11.34
N PRO A 179 6.26 -3.17 12.22
CA PRO A 179 6.36 -1.94 12.95
C PRO A 179 7.50 -2.07 13.98
N GLU A 180 8.47 -1.20 13.86
CA GLU A 180 9.56 -1.01 14.81
C GLU A 180 9.55 0.42 15.34
N VAL A 181 10.21 0.63 16.48
CA VAL A 181 10.35 1.97 17.03
C VAL A 181 11.45 2.69 16.25
N ALA A 182 11.09 3.76 15.56
CA ALA A 182 11.98 4.50 14.68
C ALA A 182 11.94 6.01 14.94
N ASN A 183 13.06 6.65 14.69
CA ASN A 183 13.16 8.11 14.63
C ASN A 183 13.12 8.56 13.16
N VAL A 184 12.14 9.40 12.81
CA VAL A 184 11.95 9.87 11.42
C VAL A 184 13.16 10.65 10.92
N ASN A 185 13.87 11.39 11.77
CA ASN A 185 15.09 12.10 11.40
C ASN A 185 16.20 11.16 10.93
N SER A 186 16.36 10.00 11.58
CA SER A 186 17.34 8.99 11.15
C SER A 186 16.97 8.44 9.77
N VAL A 187 15.71 8.06 9.56
CA VAL A 187 15.24 7.53 8.27
C VAL A 187 15.41 8.53 7.14
N THR A 188 15.03 9.80 7.34
CA THR A 188 15.19 10.87 6.34
C THR A 188 16.66 11.19 6.08
N GLY A 189 17.50 11.18 7.11
CA GLY A 189 18.95 11.39 7.03
C GLY A 189 19.64 10.32 6.17
N ASP A 190 19.32 9.05 6.41
CA ASP A 190 19.88 7.92 5.64
C ASP A 190 19.50 7.98 4.15
N MET A 191 18.32 8.51 3.85
CA MET A 191 17.83 8.64 2.48
C MET A 191 18.39 9.86 1.73
N MET A 192 18.98 10.85 2.43
CA MET A 192 19.34 12.15 1.86
C MET A 192 20.13 12.04 0.55
N LYS A 193 21.19 11.22 0.52
CA LYS A 193 22.04 11.05 -0.69
C LYS A 193 21.26 10.45 -1.87
N SER A 194 20.38 9.50 -1.58
CA SER A 194 19.53 8.84 -2.58
C SER A 194 18.47 9.80 -3.12
N LEU A 195 17.83 10.57 -2.25
CA LEU A 195 16.81 11.56 -2.62
C LEU A 195 17.41 12.69 -3.47
N ALA A 196 18.58 13.21 -3.09
CA ALA A 196 19.27 14.25 -3.85
C ALA A 196 19.62 13.77 -5.27
N ARG A 197 20.08 12.52 -5.42
CA ARG A 197 20.35 11.93 -6.75
C ARG A 197 19.08 11.75 -7.58
N THR A 198 17.98 11.41 -6.95
CA THR A 198 16.67 11.20 -7.61
C THR A 198 16.07 12.51 -8.13
N LEU A 199 16.28 13.62 -7.42
CA LEU A 199 15.75 14.93 -7.78
C LEU A 199 16.51 15.59 -8.94
N GLY A 200 17.80 15.29 -9.10
CA GLY A 200 18.66 15.96 -10.09
C GLY A 200 19.18 17.32 -9.58
N GLU A 201 19.90 18.04 -10.46
CA GLU A 201 20.56 19.30 -10.11
C GLU A 201 19.64 20.52 -10.12
N ASP A 202 18.49 20.43 -10.80
CA ASP A 202 17.53 21.53 -10.98
C ASP A 202 16.62 21.76 -9.78
N ILE A 203 16.58 20.81 -8.83
CA ILE A 203 15.70 20.90 -7.65
C ILE A 203 16.55 20.96 -6.37
N ARG A 204 16.36 22.04 -5.61
CA ARG A 204 17.04 22.23 -4.33
C ARG A 204 16.33 21.42 -3.23
N LEU A 205 17.01 20.43 -2.66
CA LEU A 205 16.53 19.69 -1.49
C LEU A 205 16.96 20.40 -0.19
N SER A 206 15.98 20.64 0.69
CA SER A 206 16.17 21.16 2.05
C SER A 206 15.58 20.20 3.06
N ILE A 207 16.33 19.81 4.10
CA ILE A 207 15.84 18.97 5.21
C ILE A 207 15.97 19.78 6.49
N VAL A 208 14.85 19.93 7.21
CA VAL A 208 14.76 20.69 8.46
C VAL A 208 14.30 19.74 9.58
N PRO A 209 15.26 19.07 10.27
CA PRO A 209 14.91 18.13 11.31
C PRO A 209 14.56 18.85 12.63
N CYS A 210 13.57 18.34 13.35
CA CYS A 210 13.29 18.73 14.75
C CYS A 210 14.37 18.18 15.68
N GLY A 211 14.94 19.00 16.57
CA GLY A 211 16.07 18.62 17.42
C GLY A 211 15.76 17.51 18.44
N GLU A 212 14.55 17.47 19.00
CA GLU A 212 14.08 16.46 19.97
C GLU A 212 12.84 15.75 19.45
N LEU A 213 12.96 15.13 18.27
CA LEU A 213 11.84 14.44 17.65
C LEU A 213 11.49 13.17 18.45
N TRP A 214 10.20 13.00 18.75
CA TRP A 214 9.70 11.78 19.37
C TRP A 214 9.83 10.58 18.43
N ASN A 215 9.82 9.39 19.00
CA ASN A 215 9.84 8.16 18.22
C ASN A 215 8.41 7.78 17.81
N ILE A 216 8.32 7.05 16.70
CA ILE A 216 7.07 6.48 16.17
C ILE A 216 7.21 4.98 15.99
N ARG A 217 6.10 4.26 15.90
CA ARG A 217 6.09 2.82 15.62
C ARG A 217 5.59 2.57 14.20
N VAL A 218 6.51 2.35 13.27
CA VAL A 218 6.23 2.16 11.84
C VAL A 218 7.14 1.11 11.22
N ASP A 219 6.75 0.61 10.05
CA ASP A 219 7.66 -0.14 9.18
C ASP A 219 8.57 0.86 8.46
N THR A 220 9.87 0.85 8.78
CA THR A 220 10.85 1.81 8.25
C THR A 220 11.00 1.70 6.73
N GLY A 221 10.90 0.49 6.16
CA GLY A 221 10.92 0.29 4.71
C GLY A 221 9.72 0.91 4.01
N GLN A 222 8.53 0.82 4.62
CA GLN A 222 7.33 1.48 4.11
C GLN A 222 7.40 3.01 4.24
N LEU A 223 7.97 3.52 5.34
CA LEU A 223 8.20 4.95 5.51
C LEU A 223 9.15 5.50 4.43
N GLN A 224 10.25 4.78 4.15
CA GLN A 224 11.17 5.13 3.07
C GLN A 224 10.48 5.13 1.71
N GLN A 225 9.65 4.13 1.44
CA GLN A 225 8.88 4.05 0.19
C GLN A 225 7.85 5.17 0.06
N ALA A 226 7.16 5.51 1.15
CA ALA A 226 6.22 6.63 1.18
C ALA A 226 6.92 7.96 0.88
N LEU A 227 8.07 8.19 1.53
CA LEU A 227 8.89 9.38 1.29
C LEU A 227 9.37 9.45 -0.16
N LEU A 228 9.87 8.34 -0.71
CA LEU A 228 10.31 8.27 -2.11
C LEU A 228 9.15 8.59 -3.08
N ASN A 229 7.95 8.07 -2.84
CA ASN A 229 6.78 8.35 -3.67
C ASN A 229 6.42 9.85 -3.66
N LEU A 230 6.47 10.50 -2.48
CA LEU A 230 6.22 11.93 -2.37
C LEU A 230 7.29 12.76 -3.09
N VAL A 231 8.57 12.38 -2.96
CA VAL A 231 9.70 13.05 -3.64
C VAL A 231 9.62 12.91 -5.15
N LEU A 232 9.27 11.73 -5.68
CA LEU A 232 9.08 11.51 -7.11
C LEU A 232 7.90 12.33 -7.65
N ASN A 233 6.80 12.41 -6.92
CA ASN A 233 5.66 13.24 -7.32
C ASN A 233 6.03 14.73 -7.31
N ALA A 234 6.76 15.19 -6.30
CA ALA A 234 7.26 16.57 -6.22
C ALA A 234 8.19 16.90 -7.39
N ARG A 235 9.14 16.00 -7.73
CA ARG A 235 10.02 16.15 -8.89
C ARG A 235 9.22 16.32 -10.18
N ASP A 236 8.25 15.45 -10.40
CA ASP A 236 7.43 15.47 -11.62
C ASP A 236 6.54 16.73 -11.70
N ALA A 237 6.15 17.31 -10.54
CA ALA A 237 5.45 18.58 -10.47
C ALA A 237 6.35 19.81 -10.69
N MET A 238 7.67 19.65 -10.59
CA MET A 238 8.68 20.72 -10.73
C MET A 238 9.52 20.54 -12.00
N ALA A 239 8.88 20.36 -13.14
CA ALA A 239 9.57 20.12 -14.42
C ALA A 239 10.54 21.27 -14.86
N GLN A 240 10.40 22.46 -14.30
CA GLN A 240 11.26 23.64 -14.56
C GLN A 240 12.22 23.94 -13.40
N GLY A 241 12.44 22.94 -12.52
CA GLY A 241 13.19 23.12 -11.28
C GLY A 241 12.33 23.68 -10.15
N GLY A 242 12.94 23.80 -8.97
CA GLY A 242 12.23 24.29 -7.79
C GLY A 242 12.90 23.95 -6.47
N GLN A 243 12.11 23.94 -5.40
CA GLN A 243 12.57 23.58 -4.07
C GLN A 243 11.67 22.52 -3.45
N LEU A 244 12.29 21.47 -2.91
CA LEU A 244 11.64 20.45 -2.09
C LEU A 244 12.13 20.60 -0.65
N THR A 245 11.20 20.76 0.29
CA THR A 245 11.51 20.87 1.71
C THR A 245 10.90 19.67 2.46
N ILE A 246 11.70 19.00 3.28
CA ILE A 246 11.28 17.92 4.17
C ILE A 246 11.49 18.40 5.60
N GLU A 247 10.44 18.45 6.40
CA GLU A 247 10.47 18.94 7.77
C GLU A 247 9.88 17.92 8.73
N THR A 248 10.38 17.88 9.95
CA THR A 248 9.81 17.05 11.01
C THR A 248 9.48 17.94 12.21
N GLU A 249 8.37 17.65 12.89
CA GLU A 249 7.96 18.36 14.09
C GLU A 249 7.18 17.47 15.04
N ASN A 250 7.11 17.88 16.31
CA ASN A 250 6.27 17.27 17.34
C ASN A 250 5.04 18.13 17.55
N ILE A 251 3.85 17.53 17.52
CA ILE A 251 2.61 18.25 17.84
C ILE A 251 1.76 17.50 18.85
N VAL A 252 0.94 18.24 19.56
CA VAL A 252 -0.17 17.73 20.37
C VAL A 252 -1.45 18.38 19.84
N PRO A 253 -2.21 17.68 18.95
CA PRO A 253 -3.44 18.21 18.41
C PRO A 253 -4.44 18.56 19.52
N ASP A 254 -5.07 19.73 19.41
CA ASP A 254 -6.17 20.14 20.26
C ASP A 254 -7.52 19.56 19.77
N GLU A 255 -8.57 19.70 20.55
CA GLU A 255 -9.90 19.18 20.22
C GLU A 255 -10.45 19.80 18.91
N ASP A 256 -10.13 21.06 18.66
CA ASP A 256 -10.51 21.81 17.46
C ASP A 256 -9.82 21.24 16.20
N PHE A 257 -8.56 20.88 16.32
CA PHE A 257 -7.80 20.23 15.24
C PHE A 257 -8.38 18.84 14.95
N VAL A 258 -8.62 18.03 15.99
CA VAL A 258 -9.19 16.67 15.85
C VAL A 258 -10.57 16.70 15.19
N SER A 259 -11.41 17.70 15.52
CA SER A 259 -12.75 17.82 14.93
C SER A 259 -12.75 18.16 13.44
N ARG A 260 -11.71 18.87 12.97
CA ARG A 260 -11.59 19.33 11.56
C ARG A 260 -10.87 18.35 10.64
N HIS A 261 -10.09 17.39 11.19
CA HIS A 261 -9.31 16.46 10.39
C HIS A 261 -9.85 15.04 10.55
N VAL A 262 -10.41 14.50 9.47
CA VAL A 262 -10.95 13.13 9.46
C VAL A 262 -9.82 12.12 9.68
N GLY A 263 -9.95 11.31 10.72
CA GLY A 263 -8.94 10.31 11.11
C GLY A 263 -7.93 10.82 12.15
N ALA A 264 -7.97 12.10 12.52
CA ALA A 264 -7.14 12.61 13.60
C ALA A 264 -7.54 12.00 14.96
N SER A 265 -6.54 11.71 15.79
CA SER A 265 -6.72 11.23 17.16
C SER A 265 -6.06 12.20 18.16
N PRO A 266 -6.58 12.31 19.39
CA PRO A 266 -5.91 13.08 20.43
C PRO A 266 -4.61 12.41 20.85
N GLY A 267 -3.64 13.20 21.36
CA GLY A 267 -2.38 12.72 21.89
C GLY A 267 -1.16 13.27 21.13
N ARG A 268 0.01 12.75 21.48
CA ARG A 268 1.30 13.20 20.90
C ARG A 268 1.47 12.61 19.50
N HIS A 269 1.83 13.44 18.53
CA HIS A 269 2.12 13.02 17.15
C HIS A 269 3.45 13.59 16.66
N VAL A 270 4.12 12.82 15.84
CA VAL A 270 5.22 13.27 15.01
C VAL A 270 4.65 13.57 13.62
N VAL A 271 5.02 14.72 13.07
CA VAL A 271 4.62 15.13 11.73
C VAL A 271 5.84 15.11 10.82
N LEU A 272 5.68 14.43 9.69
CA LEU A 272 6.61 14.51 8.55
C LEU A 272 5.95 15.34 7.45
N THR A 273 6.51 16.52 7.19
CA THR A 273 6.03 17.45 6.16
C THR A 273 6.92 17.36 4.94
N VAL A 274 6.31 17.22 3.76
CA VAL A 274 6.98 17.26 2.45
C VAL A 274 6.31 18.36 1.62
N SER A 275 7.05 19.43 1.30
CA SER A 275 6.56 20.60 0.58
C SER A 275 7.35 20.82 -0.70
N ASP A 276 6.67 20.98 -1.83
CA ASP A 276 7.23 21.34 -3.11
C ASP A 276 6.74 22.73 -3.60
N THR A 277 7.48 23.32 -4.51
CA THR A 277 7.11 24.57 -5.19
C THR A 277 6.64 24.33 -6.62
N GLY A 278 6.07 23.17 -6.90
CA GLY A 278 5.65 22.74 -8.24
C GLY A 278 4.33 23.36 -8.71
N CYS A 279 3.74 22.79 -9.76
CA CYS A 279 2.52 23.27 -10.40
C CYS A 279 1.26 23.18 -9.51
N GLY A 280 1.31 22.45 -8.39
CA GLY A 280 0.17 22.28 -7.50
C GLY A 280 -1.01 21.52 -8.12
N MET A 281 -2.15 21.54 -7.41
CA MET A 281 -3.36 20.76 -7.78
C MET A 281 -4.63 21.61 -7.66
N SER A 282 -5.62 21.34 -8.54
CA SER A 282 -6.96 21.88 -8.43
C SER A 282 -7.78 21.18 -7.35
N HIS A 283 -8.90 21.76 -6.94
CA HIS A 283 -9.79 21.16 -5.94
C HIS A 283 -10.34 19.79 -6.39
N GLU A 284 -10.68 19.66 -7.66
CA GLU A 284 -11.16 18.40 -8.24
C GLU A 284 -10.11 17.29 -8.19
N MET A 285 -8.83 17.65 -8.33
CA MET A 285 -7.71 16.69 -8.20
C MET A 285 -7.49 16.28 -6.74
N LEU A 286 -7.63 17.24 -5.80
CA LEU A 286 -7.50 16.96 -4.36
C LEU A 286 -8.54 15.97 -3.88
N ASP A 287 -9.79 16.05 -4.35
CA ASP A 287 -10.87 15.14 -3.98
C ASP A 287 -10.61 13.67 -4.39
N ARG A 288 -9.78 13.48 -5.44
CA ARG A 288 -9.47 12.18 -6.04
C ARG A 288 -8.04 11.70 -5.80
N LEU A 289 -7.25 12.51 -5.12
CA LEU A 289 -5.81 12.36 -4.95
C LEU A 289 -5.38 10.95 -4.47
N PHE A 290 -6.16 10.35 -3.59
CA PHE A 290 -5.89 9.02 -3.02
C PHE A 290 -6.68 7.89 -3.69
N GLU A 291 -7.41 8.19 -4.79
CA GLU A 291 -8.06 7.12 -5.57
C GLU A 291 -6.98 6.28 -6.29
N PRO A 292 -7.00 4.96 -6.14
CA PRO A 292 -6.10 4.08 -6.87
C PRO A 292 -6.23 4.25 -8.38
N PHE A 293 -5.10 4.21 -9.08
CA PHE A 293 -4.98 4.41 -10.54
C PHE A 293 -5.34 5.82 -11.04
N PHE A 294 -5.68 6.76 -10.15
CA PHE A 294 -5.86 8.14 -10.53
C PHE A 294 -4.49 8.78 -10.84
N THR A 295 -4.34 9.28 -12.06
CA THR A 295 -3.13 9.96 -12.51
C THR A 295 -3.48 11.01 -13.55
N THR A 296 -2.76 12.12 -13.54
CA THR A 296 -2.81 13.17 -14.56
C THR A 296 -1.68 13.04 -15.59
N LYS A 297 -0.79 12.04 -15.42
CA LYS A 297 0.32 11.77 -16.33
C LYS A 297 -0.14 11.00 -17.55
N PRO A 298 0.56 11.12 -18.70
CA PRO A 298 0.29 10.33 -19.89
C PRO A 298 0.28 8.83 -19.62
N VAL A 299 -0.43 8.08 -20.47
CA VAL A 299 -0.51 6.62 -20.36
C VAL A 299 0.89 6.01 -20.44
N GLY A 300 1.27 5.28 -19.39
CA GLY A 300 2.58 4.63 -19.27
C GLY A 300 3.59 5.37 -18.39
N GLU A 301 3.37 6.64 -18.03
CA GLU A 301 4.30 7.43 -17.21
C GLU A 301 3.90 7.53 -15.72
N GLY A 302 2.68 7.15 -15.39
CA GLY A 302 2.18 7.15 -14.01
C GLY A 302 1.29 5.96 -13.69
N THR A 303 1.59 5.25 -12.61
CA THR A 303 0.78 4.10 -12.16
C THR A 303 -0.49 4.51 -11.42
N GLY A 304 -0.57 5.77 -10.94
CA GLY A 304 -1.67 6.25 -10.07
C GLY A 304 -1.78 5.53 -8.72
N LEU A 305 -0.77 4.76 -8.32
CA LEU A 305 -0.77 3.97 -7.07
C LEU A 305 0.03 4.63 -5.94
N GLY A 306 0.97 5.52 -6.26
CA GLY A 306 1.94 6.06 -5.31
C GLY A 306 1.29 6.74 -4.10
N LEU A 307 0.34 7.66 -4.32
CA LEU A 307 -0.33 8.39 -3.25
C LEU A 307 -1.36 7.54 -2.50
N ALA A 308 -2.05 6.63 -3.18
CA ALA A 308 -2.92 5.66 -2.53
C ALA A 308 -2.15 4.76 -1.54
N MET A 309 -0.90 4.37 -1.89
CA MET A 309 -0.02 3.61 -0.99
C MET A 309 0.43 4.45 0.21
N VAL A 310 0.82 5.71 0.01
CA VAL A 310 1.17 6.61 1.11
C VAL A 310 0.02 6.72 2.10
N HIS A 311 -1.20 6.94 1.60
CA HIS A 311 -2.40 7.02 2.43
C HIS A 311 -2.66 5.70 3.19
N GLY A 312 -2.58 4.55 2.50
CA GLY A 312 -2.77 3.24 3.12
C GLY A 312 -1.74 2.93 4.20
N PHE A 313 -0.46 3.23 3.98
CA PHE A 313 0.63 3.07 4.93
C PHE A 313 0.41 3.92 6.19
N VAL A 314 0.11 5.20 6.03
CA VAL A 314 -0.11 6.12 7.17
C VAL A 314 -1.31 5.67 8.00
N ALA A 315 -2.43 5.30 7.35
CA ALA A 315 -3.62 4.78 8.03
C ALA A 315 -3.34 3.46 8.77
N GLN A 316 -2.58 2.53 8.19
CA GLN A 316 -2.17 1.27 8.83
C GLN A 316 -1.20 1.49 10.02
N SER A 317 -0.47 2.60 10.00
CA SER A 317 0.40 3.02 11.11
C SER A 317 -0.36 3.78 12.21
N GLY A 318 -1.69 3.86 12.13
CA GLY A 318 -2.54 4.59 13.08
C GLY A 318 -2.47 6.10 12.92
N GLY A 319 -1.96 6.59 11.80
CA GLY A 319 -1.80 8.00 11.48
C GLY A 319 -2.85 8.53 10.51
N PHE A 320 -2.72 9.80 10.12
CA PHE A 320 -3.55 10.45 9.11
C PHE A 320 -2.72 11.42 8.25
N ILE A 321 -3.29 11.87 7.12
CA ILE A 321 -2.62 12.77 6.18
C ILE A 321 -3.47 14.02 5.98
N ASP A 322 -2.82 15.19 6.03
CA ASP A 322 -3.35 16.48 5.56
C ASP A 322 -2.62 16.90 4.28
N VAL A 323 -3.35 17.47 3.31
CA VAL A 323 -2.79 17.92 2.04
C VAL A 323 -3.27 19.33 1.73
N GLN A 324 -2.32 20.22 1.50
CA GLN A 324 -2.59 21.57 1.08
C GLN A 324 -1.92 21.82 -0.28
N SER A 325 -2.73 22.16 -1.28
CA SER A 325 -2.23 22.49 -2.61
C SER A 325 -3.09 23.55 -3.26
N ARG A 326 -2.46 24.35 -4.10
CA ARG A 326 -3.13 25.33 -4.97
C ARG A 326 -2.41 25.37 -6.31
N PRO A 327 -3.10 25.53 -7.43
CA PRO A 327 -2.48 25.71 -8.73
C PRO A 327 -1.37 26.77 -8.68
N ASP A 328 -0.21 26.43 -9.24
CA ASP A 328 1.01 27.25 -9.34
C ASP A 328 1.60 27.72 -7.98
N LYS A 329 1.24 27.06 -6.88
CA LYS A 329 1.74 27.37 -5.53
C LYS A 329 2.40 26.16 -4.84
N GLY A 330 2.53 25.04 -5.56
CA GLY A 330 3.08 23.82 -5.03
C GLY A 330 2.12 23.02 -4.16
N THR A 331 2.65 21.99 -3.51
CA THR A 331 1.91 21.08 -2.68
C THR A 331 2.64 20.81 -1.37
N THR A 332 1.90 20.71 -0.28
CA THR A 332 2.38 20.32 1.03
C THR A 332 1.62 19.10 1.52
N PHE A 333 2.32 17.99 1.74
CA PHE A 333 1.82 16.80 2.40
C PHE A 333 2.30 16.80 3.86
N ARG A 334 1.38 16.60 4.81
CA ARG A 334 1.68 16.39 6.22
C ARG A 334 1.21 15.02 6.66
N LEU A 335 2.16 14.17 7.06
CA LEU A 335 1.93 12.82 7.54
C LEU A 335 2.06 12.81 9.07
N TYR A 336 0.98 12.46 9.74
CA TYR A 336 0.88 12.46 11.20
C TYR A 336 0.98 11.03 11.72
N PHE A 337 1.90 10.77 12.63
CA PHE A 337 2.09 9.45 13.24
C PHE A 337 1.99 9.54 14.76
N PRO A 338 1.26 8.63 15.44
CA PRO A 338 1.24 8.59 16.90
C PRO A 338 2.63 8.38 17.46
N ALA A 339 3.02 9.24 18.42
CA ALA A 339 4.31 9.12 19.10
C ALA A 339 4.31 7.98 20.13
N VAL A 340 5.46 7.31 20.29
CA VAL A 340 5.69 6.28 21.30
C VAL A 340 6.83 6.70 22.24
N GLN A 341 6.80 6.19 23.47
CA GLN A 341 7.82 6.53 24.48
C GLN A 341 9.04 5.60 24.47
N ASP A 342 8.97 4.50 23.70
CA ASP A 342 10.04 3.51 23.62
C ASP A 342 11.29 4.07 22.93
N ALA A 343 12.48 3.64 23.35
CA ALA A 343 13.74 4.00 22.70
C ALA A 343 13.85 3.32 21.33
N ALA A 344 14.37 4.03 20.32
CA ALA A 344 14.66 3.44 19.02
C ALA A 344 15.86 2.48 19.12
N GLU A 345 15.71 1.25 18.61
CA GLU A 345 16.84 0.33 18.48
C GLU A 345 17.75 0.82 17.33
N SER A 346 19.05 0.98 17.65
CA SER A 346 20.05 1.43 16.68
C SER A 346 20.27 0.38 15.60
N ALA A 347 19.84 0.65 14.37
CA ALA A 347 20.10 -0.22 13.22
C ALA A 347 21.60 -0.19 12.87
N GLN A 348 22.25 -1.35 12.92
CA GLN A 348 23.63 -1.52 12.41
C GLN A 348 23.61 -1.50 10.88
N GLN A 349 24.40 -0.59 10.28
CA GLN A 349 24.62 -0.49 8.84
C GLN A 349 25.34 -1.74 8.32
N PRO A 350 24.93 -2.31 7.16
CA PRO A 350 25.72 -3.32 6.48
C PRO A 350 26.93 -2.68 5.79
N SER A 351 28.12 -3.19 6.11
CA SER A 351 29.40 -2.84 5.49
C SER A 351 29.46 -3.47 4.08
N GLN A 352 29.85 -2.69 3.09
CA GLN A 352 30.15 -3.17 1.73
C GLN A 352 31.52 -3.87 1.70
N ALA A 353 31.53 -5.14 1.30
CA ALA A 353 32.75 -5.86 0.94
C ALA A 353 32.62 -6.41 -0.51
N PRO A 354 33.67 -6.32 -1.35
CA PRO A 354 33.59 -6.63 -2.79
C PRO A 354 33.61 -8.11 -3.15
N ASP A 355 33.96 -9.03 -2.25
CA ASP A 355 34.05 -10.47 -2.53
C ASP A 355 32.97 -11.27 -1.81
N LEU A 356 32.41 -12.28 -2.50
CA LEU A 356 31.47 -13.21 -1.88
C LEU A 356 32.15 -13.94 -0.72
N PRO A 357 31.50 -13.98 0.47
CA PRO A 357 32.08 -14.66 1.60
C PRO A 357 32.14 -16.17 1.37
N HIS A 358 33.33 -16.75 1.44
CA HIS A 358 33.57 -18.19 1.33
C HIS A 358 33.24 -18.91 2.64
N GLY A 359 32.80 -20.16 2.50
CA GLY A 359 32.47 -21.04 3.60
C GLY A 359 32.67 -22.51 3.23
N SER A 360 32.34 -23.41 4.16
CA SER A 360 32.36 -24.86 3.94
C SER A 360 31.17 -25.52 4.63
N GLY A 361 30.71 -26.64 4.07
CA GLY A 361 29.58 -27.40 4.58
C GLY A 361 28.68 -27.89 3.46
N THR A 362 27.73 -28.76 3.79
CA THR A 362 26.79 -29.35 2.83
C THR A 362 25.42 -28.67 2.98
N ILE A 363 24.92 -28.11 1.89
CA ILE A 363 23.65 -27.39 1.82
C ILE A 363 22.69 -28.16 0.92
N LEU A 364 21.48 -28.43 1.41
CA LEU A 364 20.39 -28.96 0.59
C LEU A 364 19.49 -27.80 0.15
N VAL A 365 19.39 -27.58 -1.14
CA VAL A 365 18.52 -26.56 -1.76
C VAL A 365 17.29 -27.25 -2.33
N VAL A 366 16.09 -26.76 -1.94
CA VAL A 366 14.81 -27.25 -2.42
C VAL A 366 14.00 -26.10 -2.99
N GLU A 367 13.84 -26.13 -4.30
CA GLU A 367 13.19 -25.06 -5.08
C GLU A 367 12.53 -25.68 -6.30
N ASP A 368 11.25 -25.40 -6.54
CA ASP A 368 10.50 -26.00 -7.63
C ASP A 368 10.81 -25.34 -8.98
N GLU A 369 11.24 -24.07 -8.99
CA GLU A 369 11.64 -23.36 -10.20
C GLU A 369 13.11 -23.68 -10.58
N ASP A 370 13.29 -24.39 -11.70
CA ASP A 370 14.60 -24.88 -12.17
C ASP A 370 15.64 -23.76 -12.30
N ALA A 371 15.23 -22.58 -12.81
CA ALA A 371 16.15 -21.45 -13.00
C ALA A 371 16.66 -20.87 -11.69
N ILE A 372 15.81 -20.73 -10.68
CA ILE A 372 16.20 -20.24 -9.35
C ILE A 372 17.07 -21.30 -8.66
N ARG A 373 16.71 -22.57 -8.76
CA ARG A 373 17.47 -23.69 -8.19
C ARG A 373 18.90 -23.74 -8.75
N GLN A 374 19.05 -23.48 -10.06
CA GLN A 374 20.37 -23.43 -10.72
C GLN A 374 21.19 -22.23 -10.22
N ILE A 375 20.60 -21.04 -10.09
CA ILE A 375 21.29 -19.86 -9.54
C ILE A 375 21.78 -20.10 -8.12
N LEU A 376 20.96 -20.73 -7.27
CA LEU A 376 21.34 -21.08 -5.90
C LEU A 376 22.52 -22.08 -5.89
N LEU A 377 22.45 -23.13 -6.73
CA LEU A 377 23.52 -24.10 -6.88
C LEU A 377 24.84 -23.45 -7.26
N GLU A 378 24.83 -22.63 -8.30
CA GLU A 378 26.03 -22.00 -8.83
C GLU A 378 26.61 -20.97 -7.85
N THR A 379 25.76 -20.11 -7.26
CA THR A 379 26.20 -19.08 -6.30
C THR A 379 26.82 -19.69 -5.04
N LEU A 380 26.18 -20.70 -4.46
CA LEU A 380 26.69 -21.34 -3.25
C LEU A 380 27.90 -22.23 -3.52
N GLY A 381 27.96 -22.85 -4.70
CA GLY A 381 29.15 -23.57 -5.17
C GLY A 381 30.37 -22.66 -5.30
N GLU A 382 30.20 -21.47 -5.84
CA GLU A 382 31.27 -20.44 -5.91
C GLU A 382 31.75 -19.99 -4.53
N CYS A 383 30.85 -20.00 -3.53
CA CYS A 383 31.21 -19.72 -2.14
C CYS A 383 31.91 -20.89 -1.42
N GLY A 384 32.14 -22.03 -2.09
CA GLY A 384 32.85 -23.18 -1.54
C GLY A 384 32.01 -24.22 -0.81
N TYR A 385 30.66 -24.12 -0.88
CA TYR A 385 29.76 -25.09 -0.27
C TYR A 385 29.52 -26.30 -1.19
N THR A 386 29.32 -27.48 -0.59
CA THR A 386 28.79 -28.64 -1.31
C THR A 386 27.26 -28.52 -1.37
N VAL A 387 26.70 -28.44 -2.59
CA VAL A 387 25.26 -28.18 -2.75
C VAL A 387 24.56 -29.41 -3.32
N LEU A 388 23.57 -29.90 -2.59
CA LEU A 388 22.59 -30.90 -3.05
C LEU A 388 21.32 -30.18 -3.47
N THR A 389 20.67 -30.59 -4.55
CA THR A 389 19.46 -29.91 -5.05
C THR A 389 18.30 -30.89 -5.21
N ALA A 390 17.09 -30.40 -4.92
CA ALA A 390 15.83 -31.11 -5.15
C ALA A 390 14.78 -30.16 -5.72
N GLY A 391 13.94 -30.62 -6.65
CA GLY A 391 12.87 -29.85 -7.26
C GLY A 391 11.55 -29.90 -6.48
N ASN A 392 11.45 -30.73 -5.45
CA ASN A 392 10.28 -30.86 -4.60
C ASN A 392 10.63 -31.55 -3.28
N ALA A 393 9.69 -31.53 -2.33
CA ALA A 393 9.88 -32.10 -1.01
C ALA A 393 10.13 -33.62 -1.02
N GLN A 394 9.54 -34.38 -1.95
CA GLN A 394 9.70 -35.80 -2.03
C GLN A 394 11.14 -36.21 -2.44
N GLN A 395 11.71 -35.52 -3.42
CA GLN A 395 13.12 -35.66 -3.80
C GLN A 395 14.05 -35.25 -2.65
N ALA A 396 13.71 -34.16 -1.95
CA ALA A 396 14.46 -33.71 -0.78
C ALA A 396 14.49 -34.78 0.32
N MET A 397 13.36 -35.38 0.65
CA MET A 397 13.29 -36.46 1.64
C MET A 397 14.14 -37.66 1.24
N THR A 398 14.10 -38.09 -0.01
CA THR A 398 14.96 -39.15 -0.52
C THR A 398 16.45 -38.83 -0.34
N LEU A 399 16.85 -37.57 -0.62
CA LEU A 399 18.22 -37.13 -0.39
C LEU A 399 18.59 -37.08 1.10
N ILE A 400 17.68 -36.61 1.97
CA ILE A 400 17.88 -36.57 3.42
C ILE A 400 18.11 -37.99 4.01
N GLU A 401 17.35 -38.99 3.53
CA GLU A 401 17.44 -40.37 3.98
C GLU A 401 18.67 -41.09 3.39
N SER A 402 19.02 -40.82 2.14
CA SER A 402 20.12 -41.51 1.44
C SER A 402 21.50 -40.88 1.64
N ALA A 403 21.54 -39.58 2.03
CA ALA A 403 22.79 -38.86 2.21
C ALA A 403 23.63 -39.45 3.35
N LYS A 404 24.80 -40.00 3.01
CA LYS A 404 25.82 -40.44 3.97
C LYS A 404 26.52 -39.27 4.65
N GLU A 405 26.53 -38.12 4.01
CA GLU A 405 27.14 -36.89 4.49
C GLU A 405 26.19 -36.07 5.34
N LYS A 406 26.75 -35.32 6.27
CA LYS A 406 26.00 -34.44 7.13
C LYS A 406 25.52 -33.22 6.34
N ILE A 407 24.21 -33.01 6.22
CA ILE A 407 23.64 -31.80 5.69
C ILE A 407 23.60 -30.75 6.82
N ASP A 408 24.30 -29.62 6.65
CA ASP A 408 24.45 -28.58 7.66
C ASP A 408 23.34 -27.53 7.59
N LEU A 409 22.81 -27.27 6.37
CA LEU A 409 21.77 -26.27 6.12
C LEU A 409 20.76 -26.79 5.09
N LEU A 410 19.47 -26.61 5.38
CA LEU A 410 18.38 -26.71 4.41
C LEU A 410 18.01 -25.30 3.95
N ILE A 411 18.02 -25.07 2.64
CA ILE A 411 17.43 -23.89 2.01
C ILE A 411 16.20 -24.32 1.23
N THR A 412 15.02 -23.76 1.51
CA THR A 412 13.79 -24.16 0.81
C THR A 412 12.88 -22.97 0.55
N ASP A 413 12.20 -22.96 -0.60
CA ASP A 413 11.10 -22.01 -0.81
C ASP A 413 9.97 -22.33 0.19
N VAL A 414 9.27 -21.30 0.60
CA VAL A 414 8.12 -21.40 1.49
C VAL A 414 6.92 -22.02 0.78
N VAL A 415 6.68 -21.62 -0.48
CA VAL A 415 5.51 -22.02 -1.27
C VAL A 415 5.98 -22.96 -2.38
N MET A 416 5.72 -24.25 -2.23
CA MET A 416 6.04 -25.26 -3.22
C MET A 416 4.82 -26.19 -3.44
N PRO A 417 4.67 -26.79 -4.62
CA PRO A 417 3.63 -27.79 -4.87
C PRO A 417 3.76 -29.01 -3.94
N GLY A 418 2.65 -29.38 -3.33
CA GLY A 418 2.59 -30.52 -2.39
C GLY A 418 2.90 -30.08 -0.96
N TRP A 419 4.11 -30.31 -0.47
CA TRP A 419 4.54 -29.89 0.87
C TRP A 419 5.07 -28.45 0.83
N SER A 420 4.67 -27.65 1.80
CA SER A 420 5.27 -26.34 2.02
C SER A 420 6.69 -26.44 2.59
N GLY A 421 7.52 -25.40 2.34
CA GLY A 421 8.86 -25.35 2.91
C GLY A 421 8.92 -25.48 4.43
N PRO A 422 8.02 -24.87 5.21
CA PRO A 422 7.94 -25.04 6.66
C PRO A 422 7.61 -26.49 7.10
N GLU A 423 6.80 -27.21 6.34
CA GLU A 423 6.53 -28.63 6.61
C GLU A 423 7.77 -29.48 6.38
N LEU A 424 8.47 -29.25 5.25
CA LEU A 424 9.73 -29.90 4.96
C LEU A 424 10.78 -29.59 6.03
N ALA A 425 10.88 -28.32 6.46
CA ALA A 425 11.82 -27.90 7.50
C ALA A 425 11.60 -28.61 8.82
N ARG A 426 10.35 -28.81 9.25
CA ARG A 426 10.01 -29.57 10.47
C ARG A 426 10.46 -31.05 10.37
N HIS A 427 10.21 -31.67 9.24
CA HIS A 427 10.64 -33.06 9.01
C HIS A 427 12.17 -33.17 8.96
N PHE A 428 12.83 -32.23 8.30
CA PHE A 428 14.29 -32.19 8.24
C PHE A 428 14.92 -32.03 9.62
N GLN A 429 14.42 -31.10 10.45
CA GLN A 429 14.91 -30.87 11.80
C GLN A 429 14.64 -32.08 12.74
N ALA A 430 13.51 -32.78 12.56
CA ALA A 430 13.22 -34.00 13.30
C ALA A 430 14.19 -35.15 12.95
N SER A 431 14.58 -35.26 11.67
CA SER A 431 15.53 -36.27 11.20
C SER A 431 16.99 -35.90 11.48
N ARG A 432 17.30 -34.60 11.56
CA ARG A 432 18.67 -34.07 11.74
C ARG A 432 18.68 -32.94 12.80
N PRO A 433 18.61 -33.30 14.08
CA PRO A 433 18.64 -32.29 15.16
C PRO A 433 19.91 -31.44 15.10
N GLY A 434 19.74 -30.13 15.14
CA GLY A 434 20.81 -29.13 15.10
C GLY A 434 21.30 -28.72 13.69
N ALA A 435 20.67 -29.19 12.59
CA ALA A 435 20.86 -28.64 11.28
C ALA A 435 20.07 -27.32 11.15
N ALA A 436 20.66 -26.35 10.46
CA ALA A 436 20.04 -25.04 10.26
C ALA A 436 19.02 -25.06 9.11
N VAL A 437 18.07 -24.11 9.15
CA VAL A 437 17.10 -23.91 8.08
C VAL A 437 17.10 -22.45 7.67
N LEU A 438 17.07 -22.22 6.35
CA LEU A 438 16.83 -20.94 5.71
C LEU A 438 15.61 -21.08 4.79
N LEU A 439 14.57 -20.30 5.04
CA LEU A 439 13.41 -20.22 4.17
C LEU A 439 13.62 -19.07 3.17
N ILE A 440 13.31 -19.32 1.91
CA ILE A 440 13.27 -18.28 0.86
C ILE A 440 11.82 -17.99 0.55
N SER A 441 11.45 -16.72 0.43
CA SER A 441 10.04 -16.37 0.18
C SER A 441 9.89 -15.12 -0.65
N GLY A 442 8.95 -15.13 -1.58
CA GLY A 442 8.44 -13.93 -2.26
C GLY A 442 7.53 -13.08 -1.36
N HIS A 443 7.15 -13.59 -0.17
CA HIS A 443 6.30 -12.92 0.81
C HIS A 443 7.09 -12.63 2.10
N THR A 444 6.79 -11.54 2.78
CA THR A 444 7.46 -11.18 4.04
C THR A 444 7.03 -12.09 5.20
N GLY A 445 8.02 -12.53 6.00
CA GLY A 445 7.96 -13.64 6.96
C GLY A 445 6.86 -13.68 8.03
N LYS A 446 6.18 -12.57 8.38
CA LYS A 446 5.15 -12.57 9.43
C LYS A 446 3.82 -13.25 9.01
N MET A 447 3.54 -13.37 7.72
CA MET A 447 2.38 -14.12 7.26
C MET A 447 2.52 -15.62 7.58
N LEU A 448 3.75 -16.07 7.67
CA LEU A 448 4.14 -17.45 7.92
C LEU A 448 4.16 -17.76 9.42
N THR A 449 4.51 -16.79 10.26
CA THR A 449 4.50 -16.95 11.73
C THR A 449 3.11 -16.71 12.34
N GLY A 450 2.30 -15.82 11.77
CA GLY A 450 0.95 -15.48 12.27
C GLY A 450 -0.09 -16.61 12.12
N HIS A 451 0.15 -17.56 11.23
CA HIS A 451 -0.70 -18.75 11.06
C HIS A 451 -0.09 -20.04 11.65
N GLY A 452 0.96 -19.92 12.47
CA GLY A 452 1.63 -21.10 13.07
C GLY A 452 2.40 -21.96 12.07
N VAL A 453 2.67 -21.41 10.87
CA VAL A 453 3.31 -22.15 9.77
C VAL A 453 4.83 -22.21 9.93
N VAL A 454 5.44 -21.16 10.54
CA VAL A 454 6.89 -21.06 10.75
C VAL A 454 7.21 -20.77 12.22
N PRO A 455 8.11 -21.50 12.88
CA PRO A 455 8.63 -21.14 14.20
C PRO A 455 9.33 -19.78 14.19
N ALA A 456 9.31 -19.10 15.33
CA ALA A 456 9.88 -17.74 15.47
C ALA A 456 11.40 -17.66 15.22
N ASP A 457 12.11 -18.78 15.30
CA ASP A 457 13.59 -18.88 15.24
C ASP A 457 14.13 -19.29 13.86
N VAL A 458 13.31 -19.29 12.80
CA VAL A 458 13.75 -19.71 11.46
C VAL A 458 14.24 -18.51 10.66
N ASN A 459 15.45 -18.64 10.05
CA ASN A 459 16.01 -17.62 9.17
C ASN A 459 15.20 -17.50 7.88
N LEU A 460 15.00 -16.26 7.40
CA LEU A 460 14.23 -15.97 6.18
C LEU A 460 15.02 -15.05 5.25
N LEU A 461 15.02 -15.37 3.94
CA LEU A 461 15.55 -14.53 2.87
C LEU A 461 14.42 -14.18 1.90
N ALA A 462 14.22 -12.89 1.63
CA ALA A 462 13.17 -12.43 0.73
C ALA A 462 13.61 -12.47 -0.74
N LYS A 463 12.75 -12.96 -1.64
CA LYS A 463 12.90 -12.82 -3.11
C LYS A 463 12.40 -11.43 -3.55
N PRO A 464 13.06 -10.76 -4.51
CA PRO A 464 14.34 -11.14 -5.12
C PRO A 464 15.53 -10.81 -4.21
N PHE A 465 16.54 -11.66 -4.20
CA PHE A 465 17.78 -11.49 -3.44
C PHE A 465 18.99 -11.40 -4.39
N SER A 466 20.05 -10.73 -3.97
CA SER A 466 21.33 -10.73 -4.66
C SER A 466 22.20 -11.92 -4.23
N ALA A 467 23.16 -12.29 -5.06
CA ALA A 467 24.16 -13.31 -4.72
C ALA A 467 24.89 -12.97 -3.41
N GLN A 468 25.20 -11.69 -3.20
CA GLN A 468 25.82 -11.19 -1.97
C GLN A 468 24.95 -11.43 -0.73
N ALA A 469 23.66 -11.05 -0.79
CA ALA A 469 22.73 -11.24 0.33
C ALA A 469 22.54 -12.70 0.69
N LEU A 470 22.48 -13.61 -0.31
CA LEU A 470 22.43 -15.04 -0.10
C LEU A 470 23.69 -15.55 0.63
N ALA A 471 24.87 -15.21 0.11
CA ALA A 471 26.15 -15.68 0.65
C ALA A 471 26.39 -15.17 2.08
N GLU A 472 26.09 -13.91 2.37
CA GLU A 472 26.18 -13.34 3.73
C GLU A 472 25.22 -14.02 4.71
N THR A 473 23.97 -14.25 4.28
CA THR A 473 22.95 -14.94 5.12
C THR A 473 23.38 -16.36 5.45
N VAL A 474 23.84 -17.12 4.45
CA VAL A 474 24.33 -18.50 4.64
C VAL A 474 25.55 -18.53 5.55
N ARG A 475 26.52 -17.64 5.35
CA ARG A 475 27.70 -17.52 6.21
C ARG A 475 27.34 -17.19 7.65
N LYS A 476 26.39 -16.25 7.86
CA LYS A 476 25.90 -15.89 9.21
C LYS A 476 25.28 -17.10 9.92
N ILE A 477 24.51 -17.91 9.20
CA ILE A 477 23.83 -19.09 9.75
C ILE A 477 24.83 -20.20 10.11
N LEU A 478 25.77 -20.50 9.21
CA LEU A 478 26.74 -21.60 9.39
C LEU A 478 27.95 -21.17 10.22
N GLY A 479 28.29 -19.88 10.29
CA GLY A 479 29.40 -19.34 11.07
C GLY A 479 29.08 -19.08 12.55
N GLN A 480 27.84 -19.20 13.02
CA GLN A 480 27.49 -19.11 14.43
C GLN A 480 27.85 -20.43 15.15
N PRO A 481 28.49 -20.38 16.33
CA PRO A 481 28.68 -21.57 17.13
C PRO A 481 27.31 -22.17 17.48
N LYS A 482 27.14 -23.46 17.28
CA LYS A 482 25.89 -24.19 17.59
C LYS A 482 25.53 -23.90 19.05
N ARG A 483 24.33 -23.33 19.28
CA ARG A 483 23.76 -23.28 20.63
C ARG A 483 23.56 -24.72 21.13
N PRO A 484 23.98 -25.04 22.38
CA PRO A 484 23.88 -26.34 22.96
C PRO A 484 22.41 -26.82 23.11
#